data_d6f5e3c11e93cb33dc6a5a001f3f79fa
#
_entry.id   d6f5e3c11e93cb33dc6a5a001f3f79fa
#
_cell.length_a   1.000
_cell.length_b   1.000
_cell.length_c   1.000
_cell.angle_alpha   90.00
_cell.angle_beta   90.00
_cell.angle_gamma   90.00
#
_symmetry.space_group_name_H-M   'P 1'
#
loop_
_entity.id
_entity.type
_entity.pdbx_description
1 polymer ?
#
loop_
_entity_poly.entity_id
_entity_poly.type
_entity_poly.pdbx_seq_one_letter_code
_entity_poly.pdbx_strand_id
1 'polypeptide(L)'
;MAAPDVTLSRPGVINNGAGTWAQDNALFLKVFSGEVITAFERACIFKGLAQERTIQNGKSAQFPVTGRFTGRFHTPGKMIEGQGNMAQNEVVIKIDDLLIADAALYDLDEAKNHYDIRSIYSKELGNALGREYDKRIARVLT
;
A
#
# COMPACT_ATOMS: atom_id res chain seq x y z
N MET A 1 -44.73 -7.70 32.72
CA MET A 1 -44.91 -6.93 31.47
C MET A 1 -43.54 -6.56 30.99
N ALA A 2 -43.01 -7.16 29.94
CA ALA A 2 -41.72 -6.78 29.39
C ALA A 2 -41.86 -5.39 28.74
N ALA A 3 -40.96 -4.48 29.01
CA ALA A 3 -40.92 -3.17 28.34
C ALA A 3 -40.81 -3.39 26.83
N PRO A 4 -41.52 -2.59 25.99
CA PRO A 4 -41.39 -2.71 24.54
C PRO A 4 -39.92 -2.45 24.16
N ASP A 5 -39.35 -3.40 23.44
CA ASP A 5 -38.00 -3.30 22.93
C ASP A 5 -37.99 -2.21 21.85
N VAL A 6 -37.56 -1.01 22.22
CA VAL A 6 -37.48 0.12 21.31
C VAL A 6 -36.15 -0.03 20.55
N THR A 7 -36.21 -0.64 19.40
CA THR A 7 -35.08 -0.71 18.48
C THR A 7 -34.83 0.67 17.90
N LEU A 8 -33.78 1.33 18.40
CA LEU A 8 -33.31 2.62 17.87
C LEU A 8 -32.64 2.40 16.49
N SER A 9 -32.96 3.28 15.56
CA SER A 9 -32.32 3.28 14.24
C SER A 9 -30.81 3.57 14.40
N ARG A 10 -29.97 2.73 13.82
CA ARG A 10 -28.52 2.85 13.85
C ARG A 10 -28.00 3.14 12.43
N PRO A 11 -27.90 4.42 12.02
CA PRO A 11 -27.40 4.78 10.70
C PRO A 11 -25.95 4.32 10.53
N GLY A 12 -25.64 3.71 9.38
CA GLY A 12 -24.31 3.17 9.08
C GLY A 12 -24.08 1.72 9.52
N VAL A 13 -24.98 1.14 10.30
CA VAL A 13 -24.93 -0.26 10.72
C VAL A 13 -25.77 -1.14 9.79
N ILE A 14 -25.16 -2.20 9.25
CA ILE A 14 -25.86 -3.19 8.43
C ILE A 14 -26.66 -4.12 9.35
N ASN A 15 -27.83 -4.55 8.93
CA ASN A 15 -28.71 -5.46 9.68
C ASN A 15 -29.20 -4.95 11.05
N ASN A 16 -29.12 -3.65 11.31
CA ASN A 16 -29.61 -3.01 12.55
C ASN A 16 -29.12 -3.68 13.85
N GLY A 17 -27.87 -4.19 13.84
CA GLY A 17 -27.26 -4.84 14.99
C GLY A 17 -27.66 -6.29 15.23
N ALA A 18 -28.34 -6.93 14.28
CA ALA A 18 -28.68 -8.35 14.35
C ALA A 18 -27.56 -9.28 13.86
N GLY A 19 -26.51 -8.73 13.26
CA GLY A 19 -25.36 -9.45 12.73
C GLY A 19 -24.20 -9.54 13.72
N THR A 20 -23.05 -10.03 13.22
CA THR A 20 -21.79 -9.97 13.97
C THR A 20 -21.23 -8.54 13.92
N TRP A 21 -20.39 -8.17 14.89
CA TRP A 21 -19.76 -6.83 14.94
C TRP A 21 -19.08 -6.44 13.62
N ALA A 22 -18.38 -7.39 12.99
CA ALA A 22 -17.70 -7.15 11.72
C ALA A 22 -18.65 -6.88 10.54
N GLN A 23 -19.83 -7.52 10.54
CA GLN A 23 -20.87 -7.29 9.53
C GLN A 23 -21.57 -5.96 9.75
N ASP A 24 -21.88 -5.63 11.00
CA ASP A 24 -22.58 -4.40 11.36
C ASP A 24 -21.73 -3.15 11.06
N ASN A 25 -20.42 -3.22 11.26
CA ASN A 25 -19.52 -2.09 11.08
C ASN A 25 -18.73 -2.11 9.75
N ALA A 26 -19.06 -3.01 8.83
CA ALA A 26 -18.33 -3.15 7.56
C ALA A 26 -18.30 -1.85 6.71
N LEU A 27 -19.35 -1.03 6.80
CA LEU A 27 -19.41 0.24 6.09
C LEU A 27 -18.42 1.28 6.66
N PHE A 28 -18.32 1.37 7.99
CA PHE A 28 -17.39 2.28 8.66
C PHE A 28 -15.94 1.94 8.36
N LEU A 29 -15.60 0.65 8.39
CA LEU A 29 -14.25 0.16 8.07
C LEU A 29 -13.82 0.52 6.63
N LYS A 30 -14.72 0.45 5.66
CA LYS A 30 -14.43 0.81 4.27
C LYS A 30 -14.13 2.29 4.10
N VAL A 31 -14.90 3.17 4.74
CA VAL A 31 -14.68 4.63 4.68
C VAL A 31 -13.34 4.98 5.31
N PHE A 32 -13.05 4.48 6.50
CA PHE A 32 -11.79 4.72 7.19
C PHE A 32 -10.57 4.26 6.39
N SER A 33 -10.64 3.05 5.82
CA SER A 33 -9.58 2.52 4.97
C SER A 33 -9.32 3.39 3.73
N GLY A 34 -10.36 3.93 3.10
CA GLY A 34 -10.23 4.83 1.95
C GLY A 34 -9.49 6.14 2.30
N GLU A 35 -9.76 6.72 3.47
CA GLU A 35 -9.09 7.93 3.94
C GLU A 35 -7.61 7.69 4.22
N VAL A 36 -7.25 6.57 4.86
CA VAL A 36 -5.86 6.18 5.13
C VAL A 36 -5.08 5.99 3.83
N ILE A 37 -5.64 5.30 2.84
CA ILE A 37 -5.00 5.08 1.54
C ILE A 37 -4.74 6.42 0.84
N THR A 38 -5.71 7.34 0.84
CA THR A 38 -5.55 8.66 0.22
C THR A 38 -4.46 9.48 0.90
N ALA A 39 -4.38 9.45 2.23
CA ALA A 39 -3.34 10.12 2.99
C ALA A 39 -1.95 9.53 2.71
N PHE A 40 -1.84 8.19 2.66
CA PHE A 40 -0.63 7.47 2.28
C PHE A 40 -0.12 7.88 0.89
N GLU A 41 -1.00 7.91 -0.12
CA GLU A 41 -0.63 8.29 -1.49
C GLU A 41 -0.12 9.72 -1.60
N ARG A 42 -0.64 10.64 -0.79
CA ARG A 42 -0.18 12.03 -0.74
C ARG A 42 1.15 12.19 0.00
N ALA A 43 1.42 11.35 0.98
CA ALA A 43 2.62 11.42 1.80
C ALA A 43 3.85 10.77 1.12
N CYS A 44 3.64 9.79 0.25
CA CYS A 44 4.74 9.08 -0.42
C CYS A 44 5.40 9.93 -1.52
N ILE A 45 6.71 10.12 -1.44
CA ILE A 45 7.52 10.82 -2.44
C ILE A 45 8.11 9.83 -3.46
N PHE A 46 8.57 8.67 -3.00
CA PHE A 46 9.23 7.68 -3.85
C PHE A 46 8.28 6.80 -4.64
N LYS A 47 6.99 6.78 -4.29
CA LYS A 47 5.97 6.10 -5.07
C LYS A 47 5.87 6.78 -6.45
N GLY A 48 6.09 6.05 -7.51
CA GLY A 48 6.10 6.57 -8.88
C GLY A 48 7.47 6.96 -9.43
N LEU A 49 8.52 7.06 -8.59
CA LEU A 49 9.90 7.21 -9.06
C LEU A 49 10.57 5.87 -9.34
N ALA A 50 10.10 4.79 -8.74
CA ALA A 50 10.56 3.44 -8.93
C ALA A 50 9.60 2.62 -9.78
N GLN A 51 10.12 1.60 -10.47
CA GLN A 51 9.28 0.66 -11.20
C GLN A 51 8.55 -0.26 -10.21
N GLU A 52 7.23 -0.21 -10.20
CA GLU A 52 6.39 -1.04 -9.36
C GLU A 52 5.95 -2.32 -10.09
N ARG A 53 5.93 -3.43 -9.38
CA ARG A 53 5.40 -4.70 -9.87
C ARG A 53 4.50 -5.34 -8.83
N THR A 54 3.27 -5.59 -9.19
CA THR A 54 2.33 -6.31 -8.32
C THR A 54 2.49 -7.82 -8.48
N ILE A 55 2.66 -8.51 -7.36
CA ILE A 55 2.75 -9.97 -7.30
C ILE A 55 1.45 -10.49 -6.69
N GLN A 56 0.71 -11.32 -7.42
CA GLN A 56 -0.54 -11.90 -6.93
C GLN A 56 -0.31 -13.15 -6.09
N ASN A 57 0.69 -13.96 -6.47
CA ASN A 57 1.04 -15.19 -5.79
C ASN A 57 2.56 -15.40 -5.83
N GLY A 58 3.15 -15.82 -4.71
CA GLY A 58 4.58 -16.12 -4.64
C GLY A 58 5.34 -15.32 -3.58
N LYS A 59 6.55 -15.74 -3.27
CA LYS A 59 7.42 -15.10 -2.26
C LYS A 59 8.47 -14.17 -2.87
N SER A 60 8.63 -14.15 -4.19
CA SER A 60 9.68 -13.40 -4.87
C SER A 60 9.25 -12.95 -6.25
N ALA A 61 9.82 -11.83 -6.70
CA ALA A 61 9.74 -11.36 -8.07
C ALA A 61 11.11 -11.36 -8.70
N GLN A 62 11.20 -11.82 -9.94
CA GLN A 62 12.41 -11.81 -10.74
C GLN A 62 12.36 -10.66 -11.74
N PHE A 63 13.45 -9.90 -11.82
CA PHE A 63 13.62 -8.84 -12.80
C PHE A 63 14.81 -9.21 -13.70
N PRO A 64 14.58 -9.37 -15.01
CA PRO A 64 15.67 -9.62 -15.94
C PRO A 64 16.55 -8.37 -16.08
N VAL A 65 17.85 -8.55 -15.94
CA VAL A 65 18.85 -7.52 -16.18
C VAL A 65 19.68 -7.92 -17.40
N THR A 66 19.67 -7.07 -18.41
CA THR A 66 20.43 -7.28 -19.65
C THR A 66 21.67 -6.40 -19.65
N GLY A 67 22.79 -6.93 -20.15
CA GLY A 67 24.01 -6.17 -20.36
C GLY A 67 23.82 -5.09 -21.44
N ARG A 68 24.87 -4.33 -21.70
CA ARG A 68 24.90 -3.28 -22.71
C ARG A 68 25.76 -3.69 -23.88
N PHE A 69 25.31 -3.40 -25.10
CA PHE A 69 26.17 -3.46 -26.28
C PHE A 69 26.94 -2.16 -26.45
N THR A 70 28.17 -2.27 -26.93
CA THR A 70 28.97 -1.12 -27.33
C THR A 70 28.89 -0.93 -28.83
N GLY A 71 28.56 0.30 -29.26
CA GLY A 71 28.61 0.66 -30.67
C GLY A 71 30.08 0.80 -31.15
N ARG A 72 30.36 0.35 -32.38
CA ARG A 72 31.64 0.55 -33.04
C ARG A 72 31.47 1.06 -34.46
N PHE A 73 32.43 1.85 -34.94
CA PHE A 73 32.44 2.25 -36.34
C PHE A 73 32.97 1.11 -37.19
N HIS A 74 32.30 0.85 -38.32
CA HIS A 74 32.69 -0.18 -39.29
C HIS A 74 33.42 0.44 -40.45
N THR A 75 34.49 -0.23 -40.89
CA THR A 75 35.24 0.18 -42.10
C THR A 75 34.60 -0.50 -43.30
N PRO A 76 34.20 0.26 -44.35
CA PRO A 76 33.64 -0.33 -45.57
C PRO A 76 34.59 -1.36 -46.22
N GLY A 77 34.04 -2.45 -46.71
CA GLY A 77 34.80 -3.53 -47.36
C GLY A 77 35.29 -4.64 -46.43
N LYS A 78 35.08 -4.55 -45.13
CA LYS A 78 35.37 -5.63 -44.17
C LYS A 78 34.09 -6.38 -43.80
N MET A 79 34.22 -7.66 -43.48
CA MET A 79 33.09 -8.45 -42.98
C MET A 79 32.69 -7.96 -41.58
N ILE A 80 31.36 -7.85 -41.33
CA ILE A 80 30.84 -7.49 -40.02
C ILE A 80 30.90 -8.73 -39.13
N GLU A 81 31.81 -8.72 -38.18
CA GLU A 81 31.88 -9.73 -37.12
C GLU A 81 30.88 -9.36 -36.03
N GLY A 82 30.03 -10.29 -35.62
CA GLY A 82 29.08 -10.11 -34.52
C GLY A 82 29.82 -9.80 -33.23
N GLN A 83 29.26 -8.91 -32.39
CA GLN A 83 29.69 -8.78 -31.01
C GLN A 83 29.22 -10.02 -30.23
N GLY A 84 30.06 -10.50 -29.33
CA GLY A 84 29.75 -11.70 -28.52
C GLY A 84 28.43 -11.62 -27.76
N ASN A 85 28.10 -12.68 -27.07
CA ASN A 85 26.84 -12.82 -26.33
C ASN A 85 26.62 -11.68 -25.32
N MET A 86 25.41 -11.15 -25.33
CA MET A 86 24.96 -10.21 -24.30
C MET A 86 24.81 -10.96 -22.97
N ALA A 87 25.51 -10.52 -21.95
CA ALA A 87 25.34 -11.06 -20.60
C ALA A 87 23.91 -10.81 -20.12
N GLN A 88 23.26 -11.86 -19.66
CA GLN A 88 21.93 -11.79 -19.05
C GLN A 88 22.03 -12.27 -17.61
N ASN A 89 21.37 -11.56 -16.71
CA ASN A 89 21.30 -11.90 -15.31
C ASN A 89 19.89 -11.61 -14.79
N GLU A 90 19.55 -12.10 -13.61
CA GLU A 90 18.32 -11.79 -12.95
C GLU A 90 18.56 -11.20 -11.55
N VAL A 91 17.76 -10.23 -11.17
CA VAL A 91 17.67 -9.74 -9.80
C VAL A 91 16.40 -10.28 -9.18
N VAL A 92 16.56 -11.04 -8.10
CA VAL A 92 15.44 -11.64 -7.35
C VAL A 92 15.16 -10.78 -6.13
N ILE A 93 13.99 -10.16 -6.09
CA ILE A 93 13.50 -9.44 -4.92
C ILE A 93 12.56 -10.35 -4.14
N LYS A 94 12.87 -10.60 -2.89
CA LYS A 94 12.02 -11.39 -1.98
C LYS A 94 11.08 -10.46 -1.23
N ILE A 95 9.84 -10.94 -1.01
CA ILE A 95 8.89 -10.28 -0.11
C ILE A 95 9.39 -10.53 1.32
N ASP A 96 9.61 -9.46 2.05
CA ASP A 96 10.22 -9.46 3.36
C ASP A 96 9.15 -9.30 4.44
N ASP A 97 8.77 -8.08 4.76
CA ASP A 97 7.87 -7.77 5.86
C ASP A 97 6.59 -7.09 5.40
N LEU A 98 5.57 -7.14 6.23
CA LEU A 98 4.33 -6.39 6.07
C LEU A 98 4.40 -5.10 6.89
N LEU A 99 4.25 -3.96 6.24
CA LEU A 99 4.14 -2.68 6.92
C LEU A 99 2.72 -2.49 7.45
N ILE A 100 2.57 -2.36 8.76
CA ILE A 100 1.28 -2.22 9.44
C ILE A 100 1.29 -0.92 10.25
N ALA A 101 0.17 -0.22 10.23
CA ALA A 101 -0.15 0.84 11.16
C ALA A 101 -1.57 0.63 11.68
N ASP A 102 -1.73 0.58 12.98
CA ASP A 102 -2.98 0.33 13.66
C ASP A 102 -3.25 1.38 14.73
N ALA A 103 -4.52 1.69 14.93
CA ALA A 103 -5.00 2.53 16.02
C ALA A 103 -6.35 2.01 16.49
N ALA A 104 -6.52 1.91 17.80
CA ALA A 104 -7.80 1.57 18.41
C ALA A 104 -8.47 2.84 18.91
N LEU A 105 -9.69 3.08 18.46
CA LEU A 105 -10.56 4.15 18.93
C LEU A 105 -11.75 3.53 19.67
N TYR A 106 -12.05 4.08 20.86
CA TYR A 106 -13.27 3.72 21.57
C TYR A 106 -14.42 4.62 21.11
N ASP A 107 -15.53 4.01 20.69
CA ASP A 107 -16.73 4.71 20.22
C ASP A 107 -17.28 5.72 21.21
N LEU A 108 -17.16 5.43 22.53
CA LEU A 108 -17.59 6.33 23.58
C LEU A 108 -16.75 7.62 23.66
N ASP A 109 -15.46 7.52 23.40
CA ASP A 109 -14.57 8.66 23.42
C ASP A 109 -14.73 9.49 22.15
N GLU A 110 -14.99 8.87 21.01
CA GLU A 110 -15.36 9.55 19.77
C GLU A 110 -16.65 10.37 19.95
N ALA A 111 -17.67 9.80 20.61
CA ALA A 111 -18.93 10.50 20.86
C ALA A 111 -18.81 11.70 21.83
N LYS A 112 -17.82 11.70 22.72
CA LYS A 112 -17.56 12.80 23.67
C LYS A 112 -16.76 13.93 23.06
N ASN A 113 -16.06 13.69 21.97
CA ASN A 113 -15.21 14.68 21.35
C ASN A 113 -15.96 15.58 20.37
N HIS A 114 -15.73 16.88 20.49
CA HIS A 114 -16.33 17.91 19.63
C HIS A 114 -15.69 17.96 18.23
N TYR A 115 -14.57 17.29 18.03
CA TYR A 115 -13.78 17.28 16.79
C TYR A 115 -13.87 15.92 16.12
N ASP A 116 -13.77 15.92 14.80
CA ASP A 116 -13.65 14.69 14.00
C ASP A 116 -12.24 14.06 14.17
N ILE A 117 -12.07 13.43 15.32
CA ILE A 117 -10.82 12.75 15.69
C ILE A 117 -10.51 11.62 14.73
N ARG A 118 -11.52 10.93 14.22
CA ARG A 118 -11.37 9.83 13.30
C ARG A 118 -10.63 10.24 12.02
N SER A 119 -10.98 11.39 11.44
CA SER A 119 -10.31 11.94 10.25
C SER A 119 -8.86 12.36 10.54
N ILE A 120 -8.56 12.80 11.76
CA ILE A 120 -7.19 13.13 12.18
C ILE A 120 -6.35 11.86 12.29
N TYR A 121 -6.89 10.81 12.91
CA TYR A 121 -6.19 9.53 13.06
C TYR A 121 -5.96 8.84 11.72
N SER A 122 -6.94 8.83 10.81
CA SER A 122 -6.79 8.25 9.47
C SER A 122 -5.67 8.93 8.67
N LYS A 123 -5.58 10.25 8.73
CA LYS A 123 -4.50 11.02 8.09
C LYS A 123 -3.13 10.73 8.70
N GLU A 124 -3.05 10.67 10.03
CA GLU A 124 -1.77 10.41 10.70
C GLU A 124 -1.27 8.97 10.46
N LEU A 125 -2.17 7.99 10.44
CA LEU A 125 -1.84 6.63 10.05
C LEU A 125 -1.31 6.56 8.60
N GLY A 126 -1.97 7.22 7.66
CA GLY A 126 -1.51 7.31 6.28
C GLY A 126 -0.13 7.97 6.16
N ASN A 127 0.09 9.06 6.88
CA ASN A 127 1.38 9.75 6.90
C ASN A 127 2.49 8.91 7.54
N ALA A 128 2.18 8.14 8.59
CA ALA A 128 3.13 7.25 9.24
C ALA A 128 3.56 6.12 8.31
N LEU A 129 2.62 5.50 7.61
CA LEU A 129 2.89 4.49 6.59
C LEU A 129 3.76 5.06 5.45
N GLY A 130 3.44 6.26 4.96
CA GLY A 130 4.18 6.92 3.89
C GLY A 130 5.63 7.21 4.30
N ARG A 131 5.85 7.73 5.49
CA ARG A 131 7.19 8.01 6.04
C ARG A 131 8.06 6.76 6.17
N GLU A 132 7.51 5.65 6.67
CA GLU A 132 8.28 4.40 6.80
C GLU A 132 8.54 3.73 5.44
N TYR A 133 7.60 3.81 4.51
CA TYR A 133 7.79 3.36 3.14
C TYR A 133 8.94 4.10 2.45
N ASP A 134 8.90 5.44 2.47
CA ASP A 134 9.94 6.28 1.86
C ASP A 134 11.31 6.09 2.51
N LYS A 135 11.34 5.96 3.83
CA LYS A 135 12.58 5.70 4.59
C LYS A 135 13.21 4.36 4.22
N ARG A 136 12.39 3.32 3.95
CA ARG A 136 12.89 2.02 3.54
C ARG A 136 13.47 2.05 2.13
N ILE A 137 12.85 2.75 1.21
CA ILE A 137 13.39 2.97 -0.14
C ILE A 137 14.68 3.78 -0.09
N ALA A 138 14.71 4.86 0.68
CA ALA A 138 15.90 5.69 0.83
C ALA A 138 17.11 4.89 1.36
N ARG A 139 16.90 3.95 2.29
CA ARG A 139 17.95 3.06 2.80
C ARG A 139 18.52 2.09 1.76
N VAL A 140 17.73 1.75 0.77
CA VAL A 140 18.21 0.87 -0.32
C VAL A 140 19.03 1.64 -1.34
N LEU A 141 18.81 2.95 -1.44
CA LEU A 141 19.51 3.84 -2.38
C LEU A 141 20.84 4.36 -1.83
N THR A 142 21.06 4.29 -0.53
CA THR A 142 22.30 4.69 0.16
C THR A 142 23.19 3.51 0.45
#